data_e6fc962a8aac6d43282de347772c4199
#
_entry.id   e6fc962a8aac6d43282de347772c4199
#
_cell.length_a   1.000
_cell.length_b   1.000
_cell.length_c   1.000
_cell.angle_alpha   90.00
_cell.angle_beta   90.00
_cell.angle_gamma   90.00
#
_symmetry.space_group_name_H-M   'P 1'
#
loop_
_entity.id
_entity.type
_entity.pdbx_description
1 polymer ?
#
loop_
_entity_poly.entity_id
_entity_poly.type
_entity_poly.pdbx_seq_one_letter_code
_entity_poly.pdbx_strand_id
1 'polypeptide(L)'
;MPKQFKKAACFLTVLGLLTSFVFGAHSSYAMPKQKDAKQATKVLSNSELKTLDLDELGDIDDLDDLLLDIDWGFDFDDDWEELEQGGIFYVVNDKDEVIITGYSEAIDKATISIPSKIDGKPVTMIYEFAFCGLEKTKTINIPNSVKVIGAEAFAWCENLQTINIPNSVTTIDVAAFAGNDKLQSITIPNSVTELGAAAFILNENLTSVTLPNTISSIPYATFAGCVSLKKIDIPSSVKAIEKEAFSMTGFTEFIVPDSVTTIGYQVFSDCENLVKVTIPKSVTTIGKAIFEGCSDDVTIYGEKGSYAETYANRFGIPFKAISSGQEDPSDILTGKTTEQLNVRKGPGTKYAKMGTLSKGAKVEVITKLPSGWYKIKYKGTYGYVLGKYVKLNTPQQDEKVIATGKTTAQLNVRKGSSTKYAKIGSLSKGAKVEIVSKLSNGWYKIKYKGTYGYVSGAYVKLDSEQPKPGEDEKIIATGKTTVSSLNVRSGPSSNYSKLGILTKGTKVEVVERYSNGWYKIKYKGSYGYVSGAYVSLDGSKGEVIATGKTTAGLNVRSGAGTGYKKIGYLNKGTKVEIVTKLSNGWYKIKFNSSYGYVSGDYVKLI
;
A
#
# COMPACT_ATOMS: atom_id res chain seq x y z
N MET A 1 20.49 -28.93 9.44
CA MET A 1 19.27 -29.47 8.77
C MET A 1 19.65 -30.05 7.44
N PRO A 2 19.09 -31.17 7.00
CA PRO A 2 19.33 -31.66 5.64
C PRO A 2 18.93 -30.58 4.62
N LYS A 3 19.74 -30.46 3.55
CA LYS A 3 19.59 -29.47 2.45
C LYS A 3 18.16 -29.37 1.92
N GLN A 4 17.50 -30.51 1.72
CA GLN A 4 16.12 -30.59 1.24
C GLN A 4 15.07 -29.98 2.19
N PHE A 5 15.29 -30.03 3.52
CA PHE A 5 14.36 -29.45 4.49
C PHE A 5 14.43 -27.93 4.54
N LYS A 6 15.62 -27.31 4.38
CA LYS A 6 15.75 -25.85 4.30
C LYS A 6 15.08 -25.32 3.04
N LYS A 7 15.30 -25.96 1.88
CA LYS A 7 14.65 -25.61 0.60
C LYS A 7 13.13 -25.70 0.70
N ALA A 8 12.59 -26.82 1.23
CA ALA A 8 11.16 -26.99 1.42
C ALA A 8 10.56 -25.97 2.41
N ALA A 9 11.27 -25.62 3.48
CA ALA A 9 10.81 -24.61 4.44
C ALA A 9 10.77 -23.21 3.82
N CYS A 10 11.77 -22.81 3.05
CA CYS A 10 11.79 -21.52 2.33
C CYS A 10 10.60 -21.44 1.36
N PHE A 11 10.44 -22.48 0.54
CA PHE A 11 9.36 -22.57 -0.43
C PHE A 11 7.96 -22.47 0.20
N LEU A 12 7.67 -23.29 1.22
CA LEU A 12 6.38 -23.27 1.91
C LEU A 12 6.08 -21.89 2.53
N THR A 13 7.10 -21.17 2.96
CA THR A 13 6.94 -19.83 3.52
C THR A 13 6.57 -18.84 2.43
N VAL A 14 7.22 -18.85 1.27
CA VAL A 14 6.88 -17.95 0.14
C VAL A 14 5.52 -18.31 -0.45
N LEU A 15 5.23 -19.60 -0.63
CA LEU A 15 3.91 -20.04 -1.12
C LEU A 15 2.78 -19.66 -0.16
N GLY A 16 2.95 -19.91 1.15
CA GLY A 16 1.99 -19.51 2.17
C GLY A 16 1.78 -18.00 2.23
N LEU A 17 2.81 -17.21 1.94
CA LEU A 17 2.72 -15.76 1.86
C LEU A 17 2.01 -15.31 0.58
N LEU A 18 2.36 -15.86 -0.57
CA LEU A 18 1.67 -15.56 -1.83
C LEU A 18 0.19 -15.91 -1.74
N THR A 19 -0.17 -17.05 -1.13
CA THR A 19 -1.56 -17.44 -0.91
C THR A 19 -2.24 -16.57 0.15
N SER A 20 -1.56 -16.18 1.25
CA SER A 20 -2.15 -15.31 2.28
C SER A 20 -2.40 -13.89 1.77
N PHE A 21 -1.58 -13.37 0.86
CA PHE A 21 -1.84 -12.13 0.14
C PHE A 21 -3.09 -12.25 -0.75
N VAL A 22 -3.26 -13.37 -1.43
CA VAL A 22 -4.45 -13.64 -2.27
C VAL A 22 -5.74 -13.70 -1.43
N PHE A 23 -5.70 -14.23 -0.18
CA PHE A 23 -6.90 -14.43 0.66
C PHE A 23 -7.11 -13.36 1.73
N GLY A 24 -6.24 -12.33 1.84
CA GLY A 24 -6.38 -11.26 2.83
C GLY A 24 -6.24 -11.72 4.29
N ALA A 25 -5.63 -12.88 4.54
CA ALA A 25 -5.41 -13.43 5.87
C ALA A 25 -4.07 -12.97 6.43
N HIS A 26 -4.05 -11.85 7.17
CA HIS A 26 -2.85 -11.37 7.85
C HIS A 26 -2.60 -12.18 9.12
N SER A 27 -1.76 -13.19 9.05
CA SER A 27 -1.18 -13.82 10.23
C SER A 27 0.35 -13.75 10.14
N SER A 28 0.99 -13.40 11.27
CA SER A 28 2.44 -13.39 11.41
C SER A 28 2.98 -14.82 11.21
N TYR A 29 3.55 -15.09 10.05
CA TYR A 29 4.20 -16.37 9.78
C TYR A 29 5.61 -16.38 10.38
N ALA A 30 5.79 -17.22 11.41
CA ALA A 30 7.11 -17.69 11.82
C ALA A 30 7.45 -18.95 11.03
N MET A 31 8.73 -19.16 10.72
CA MET A 31 9.19 -20.40 10.04
C MET A 31 8.51 -21.66 10.62
N PRO A 32 7.98 -22.58 9.81
CA PRO A 32 7.40 -23.83 10.29
C PRO A 32 8.45 -24.67 11.02
N LYS A 33 8.08 -25.16 12.21
CA LYS A 33 8.94 -26.08 12.95
C LYS A 33 8.98 -27.45 12.25
N GLN A 34 10.14 -28.03 12.20
CA GLN A 34 10.69 -29.23 11.54
C GLN A 34 9.78 -30.48 11.36
N LYS A 35 8.51 -30.50 11.78
CA LYS A 35 7.66 -31.71 11.75
C LYS A 35 6.76 -31.86 10.52
N ASP A 36 6.51 -30.80 9.76
CA ASP A 36 5.41 -30.77 8.77
C ASP A 36 5.86 -30.82 7.29
N ALA A 37 7.16 -30.93 7.03
CA ALA A 37 7.72 -30.82 5.68
C ALA A 37 7.80 -32.18 4.93
N LYS A 38 6.73 -32.96 4.87
CA LYS A 38 6.74 -34.25 4.15
C LYS A 38 5.96 -34.26 2.82
N GLN A 39 5.33 -33.17 2.44
CA GLN A 39 4.64 -33.06 1.14
C GLN A 39 4.82 -31.65 0.58
N ALA A 40 5.54 -31.48 -0.47
CA ALA A 40 5.57 -30.28 -1.26
C ALA A 40 6.15 -30.51 -2.65
N THR A 41 5.47 -29.99 -3.75
CA THR A 41 6.21 -29.24 -4.63
C THR A 41 5.91 -29.03 -6.07
N LYS A 42 5.93 -27.88 -6.63
CA LYS A 42 6.23 -27.47 -8.01
C LYS A 42 6.20 -25.94 -8.17
N VAL A 43 7.13 -25.37 -8.91
CA VAL A 43 7.18 -23.92 -9.22
C VAL A 43 6.60 -23.68 -10.61
N LEU A 44 5.64 -22.74 -10.72
CA LEU A 44 5.14 -22.28 -12.02
C LEU A 44 6.16 -21.36 -12.70
N SER A 45 6.41 -21.59 -13.97
CA SER A 45 7.26 -20.71 -14.77
C SER A 45 6.63 -19.32 -14.96
N ASN A 46 7.46 -18.29 -15.19
CA ASN A 46 6.98 -16.92 -15.49
C ASN A 46 5.98 -16.86 -16.66
N SER A 47 5.97 -17.82 -17.57
CA SER A 47 5.01 -17.93 -18.67
C SER A 47 3.64 -18.43 -18.21
N GLU A 48 3.62 -19.34 -17.23
CA GLU A 48 2.37 -19.90 -16.68
C GLU A 48 1.69 -18.93 -15.72
N LEU A 49 2.45 -18.17 -14.91
CA LEU A 49 1.91 -17.09 -14.08
C LEU A 49 1.28 -15.95 -14.91
N LYS A 50 1.76 -15.71 -16.12
CA LYS A 50 1.18 -14.71 -17.05
C LYS A 50 -0.12 -15.17 -17.73
N THR A 51 -0.41 -16.45 -17.75
CA THR A 51 -1.63 -17.02 -18.39
C THR A 51 -2.77 -17.25 -17.41
N LEU A 52 -2.51 -17.17 -16.10
CA LEU A 52 -3.56 -17.26 -15.09
C LEU A 52 -4.31 -15.92 -15.02
N ASP A 53 -5.47 -15.87 -15.64
CA ASP A 53 -6.42 -14.77 -15.47
C ASP A 53 -7.15 -14.96 -14.14
N LEU A 54 -6.51 -14.48 -13.06
CA LEU A 54 -7.00 -14.62 -11.68
C LEU A 54 -8.28 -13.80 -11.42
N ASP A 55 -8.72 -13.00 -12.39
CA ASP A 55 -9.98 -12.25 -12.30
C ASP A 55 -11.23 -13.13 -12.57
N GLU A 56 -11.07 -14.34 -13.17
CA GLU A 56 -12.15 -15.29 -13.42
C GLU A 56 -12.36 -16.33 -12.30
N LEU A 57 -11.42 -16.41 -11.35
CA LEU A 57 -11.51 -17.31 -10.21
C LEU A 57 -12.42 -16.67 -9.13
N GLY A 58 -13.74 -16.81 -9.34
CA GLY A 58 -14.71 -16.64 -8.25
C GLY A 58 -14.52 -17.74 -7.20
N ASP A 59 -14.80 -17.40 -5.92
CA ASP A 59 -14.82 -18.26 -4.73
C ASP A 59 -14.21 -19.67 -4.92
N ILE A 60 -12.90 -19.79 -4.73
CA ILE A 60 -12.20 -21.05 -4.92
C ILE A 60 -12.13 -21.78 -3.58
N ASP A 61 -13.11 -22.68 -3.37
CA ASP A 61 -12.92 -23.86 -2.51
C ASP A 61 -12.02 -24.91 -3.19
N ASP A 62 -11.68 -24.72 -4.47
CA ASP A 62 -10.97 -25.69 -5.34
C ASP A 62 -9.46 -25.36 -5.54
N LEU A 63 -8.90 -24.38 -4.82
CA LEU A 63 -7.48 -24.07 -4.95
C LEU A 63 -6.58 -25.18 -4.40
N ASP A 64 -7.06 -25.90 -3.41
CA ASP A 64 -6.37 -27.10 -2.89
C ASP A 64 -6.28 -28.18 -3.95
N ASP A 65 -7.33 -28.36 -4.79
CA ASP A 65 -7.31 -29.30 -5.91
C ASP A 65 -6.43 -28.81 -7.07
N LEU A 66 -6.41 -27.49 -7.34
CA LEU A 66 -5.52 -26.91 -8.36
C LEU A 66 -4.05 -26.97 -7.96
N LEU A 67 -3.75 -26.84 -6.66
CA LEU A 67 -2.38 -26.95 -6.12
C LEU A 67 -1.91 -28.41 -6.04
N LEU A 68 -2.82 -29.38 -5.99
CA LEU A 68 -2.51 -30.82 -5.99
C LEU A 68 -2.16 -31.36 -7.39
N ASP A 69 -2.68 -30.76 -8.47
CA ASP A 69 -2.41 -31.16 -9.86
C ASP A 69 -1.21 -30.44 -10.50
N ILE A 70 -0.58 -29.52 -9.80
CA ILE A 70 0.62 -28.88 -10.28
C ILE A 70 1.78 -29.88 -10.14
N ASP A 71 2.20 -30.48 -11.27
CA ASP A 71 3.42 -31.28 -11.36
C ASP A 71 4.65 -30.39 -11.13
N TRP A 72 5.18 -30.43 -9.93
CA TRP A 72 6.33 -29.65 -9.48
C TRP A 72 7.61 -30.32 -9.96
N GLY A 73 7.80 -30.38 -11.26
CA GLY A 73 8.98 -30.98 -11.88
C GLY A 73 10.29 -30.56 -11.23
N PHE A 74 10.57 -31.13 -10.05
CA PHE A 74 11.94 -31.40 -9.65
C PHE A 74 12.45 -32.61 -10.43
N ASP A 75 12.21 -32.63 -11.73
CA ASP A 75 13.08 -33.38 -12.60
C ASP A 75 14.39 -32.59 -12.68
N PHE A 76 15.23 -32.75 -11.66
CA PHE A 76 16.61 -32.94 -12.03
C PHE A 76 16.56 -34.05 -13.08
N ASP A 77 16.83 -33.77 -14.33
CA ASP A 77 17.18 -34.83 -15.26
C ASP A 77 18.07 -35.76 -14.44
N ASP A 78 17.64 -37.00 -14.24
CA ASP A 78 18.31 -37.97 -13.38
C ASP A 78 19.81 -38.16 -13.72
N ASP A 79 20.29 -37.50 -14.76
CA ASP A 79 21.62 -37.50 -15.33
C ASP A 79 22.57 -36.41 -14.81
N TRP A 80 22.13 -35.45 -13.91
CA TRP A 80 23.04 -34.40 -13.40
C TRP A 80 23.81 -34.88 -12.17
N GLU A 81 25.12 -35.12 -12.32
CA GLU A 81 26.03 -35.39 -11.20
C GLU A 81 26.30 -34.08 -10.42
N GLU A 82 25.73 -33.93 -9.21
CA GLU A 82 26.02 -32.82 -8.32
C GLU A 82 27.41 -32.95 -7.71
N LEU A 83 28.29 -32.00 -7.99
CA LEU A 83 29.67 -31.92 -7.52
C LEU A 83 29.79 -30.95 -6.35
N GLU A 84 30.88 -31.03 -5.56
CA GLU A 84 31.18 -30.11 -4.47
C GLU A 84 32.61 -29.59 -4.57
N GLN A 85 32.78 -28.25 -4.44
CA GLN A 85 34.09 -27.65 -4.28
C GLN A 85 34.03 -26.50 -3.25
N GLY A 86 34.81 -26.63 -2.19
CA GLY A 86 34.94 -25.58 -1.17
C GLY A 86 33.63 -25.22 -0.45
N GLY A 87 32.71 -26.16 -0.33
CA GLY A 87 31.40 -26.00 0.29
C GLY A 87 30.33 -25.46 -0.65
N ILE A 88 30.60 -25.33 -1.95
CA ILE A 88 29.63 -24.98 -2.99
C ILE A 88 29.25 -26.24 -3.74
N PHE A 89 27.95 -26.52 -3.83
CA PHE A 89 27.40 -27.57 -4.66
C PHE A 89 27.08 -27.01 -6.05
N TYR A 90 27.38 -27.76 -7.09
CA TYR A 90 27.21 -27.32 -8.46
C TYR A 90 27.05 -28.47 -9.44
N VAL A 91 26.54 -28.15 -10.62
CA VAL A 91 26.52 -29.05 -11.79
C VAL A 91 27.18 -28.33 -12.97
N VAL A 92 27.59 -29.10 -13.97
CA VAL A 92 28.14 -28.58 -15.23
C VAL A 92 27.15 -28.89 -16.35
N ASN A 93 26.71 -27.87 -17.07
CA ASN A 93 25.82 -28.04 -18.21
C ASN A 93 26.56 -28.42 -19.50
N ASP A 94 25.80 -28.73 -20.56
CA ASP A 94 26.34 -29.14 -21.87
C ASP A 94 27.22 -28.07 -22.56
N LYS A 95 27.21 -26.82 -22.05
CA LYS A 95 28.04 -25.72 -22.56
C LYS A 95 29.34 -25.54 -21.76
N ASP A 96 29.66 -26.48 -20.90
CA ASP A 96 30.80 -26.37 -20.00
C ASP A 96 30.69 -25.18 -19.01
N GLU A 97 29.48 -24.80 -18.64
CA GLU A 97 29.19 -23.73 -17.68
C GLU A 97 28.76 -24.33 -16.35
N VAL A 98 29.19 -23.70 -15.24
CA VAL A 98 28.81 -24.10 -13.88
C VAL A 98 27.52 -23.44 -13.47
N ILE A 99 26.59 -24.22 -12.95
CA ILE A 99 25.35 -23.82 -12.28
C ILE A 99 25.51 -24.20 -10.81
N ILE A 100 25.45 -23.19 -9.91
CA ILE A 100 25.49 -23.42 -8.46
C ILE A 100 24.11 -23.88 -7.99
N THR A 101 24.04 -25.06 -7.35
CA THR A 101 22.81 -25.68 -6.88
C THR A 101 22.62 -25.60 -5.37
N GLY A 102 23.67 -25.20 -4.62
CA GLY A 102 23.57 -25.11 -3.17
C GLY A 102 24.88 -24.84 -2.45
N TYR A 103 24.80 -24.88 -1.14
CA TYR A 103 25.95 -24.69 -0.26
C TYR A 103 25.95 -25.66 0.93
N SER A 104 27.12 -25.91 1.49
CA SER A 104 27.27 -26.55 2.80
C SER A 104 27.30 -25.49 3.90
N GLU A 105 26.93 -25.85 5.13
CA GLU A 105 26.94 -24.92 6.29
C GLU A 105 28.33 -24.33 6.57
N ALA A 106 29.40 -24.97 6.08
CA ALA A 106 30.78 -24.51 6.26
C ALA A 106 31.06 -23.14 5.62
N ILE A 107 30.32 -22.76 4.57
CA ILE A 107 30.50 -21.46 3.92
C ILE A 107 29.55 -20.39 4.42
N ASP A 108 28.56 -20.69 5.28
CA ASP A 108 27.69 -19.71 5.91
C ASP A 108 28.48 -18.92 6.98
N LYS A 109 29.17 -17.90 6.54
CA LYS A 109 30.02 -17.00 7.31
C LYS A 109 29.72 -15.55 6.94
N ALA A 110 30.26 -14.60 7.69
CA ALA A 110 29.95 -13.19 7.55
C ALA A 110 30.04 -12.64 6.11
N THR A 111 30.91 -13.20 5.27
CA THR A 111 31.03 -12.83 3.86
C THR A 111 31.19 -14.07 3.00
N ILE A 112 30.37 -14.18 1.97
CA ILE A 112 30.48 -15.17 0.91
C ILE A 112 30.94 -14.45 -0.35
N SER A 113 32.02 -14.95 -0.97
CA SER A 113 32.44 -14.54 -2.31
C SER A 113 32.31 -15.74 -3.23
N ILE A 114 31.32 -15.68 -4.12
CA ILE A 114 31.06 -16.71 -5.11
C ILE A 114 32.20 -16.69 -6.13
N PRO A 115 32.86 -17.81 -6.43
CA PRO A 115 33.94 -17.83 -7.40
C PRO A 115 33.42 -17.59 -8.83
N SER A 116 34.22 -16.94 -9.67
CA SER A 116 33.83 -16.72 -11.07
C SER A 116 34.03 -17.97 -11.94
N LYS A 117 34.80 -18.95 -11.44
CA LYS A 117 35.07 -20.26 -12.07
C LYS A 117 35.17 -21.34 -11.01
N ILE A 118 34.72 -22.53 -11.35
CA ILE A 118 34.95 -23.78 -10.63
C ILE A 118 35.50 -24.77 -11.65
N ASP A 119 36.61 -25.44 -11.31
CA ASP A 119 37.35 -26.35 -12.19
C ASP A 119 37.66 -25.78 -13.59
N GLY A 120 38.00 -24.47 -13.62
CA GLY A 120 38.30 -23.75 -14.85
C GLY A 120 37.08 -23.31 -15.65
N LYS A 121 35.90 -23.82 -15.35
CA LYS A 121 34.64 -23.52 -16.04
C LYS A 121 33.94 -22.29 -15.43
N PRO A 122 33.31 -21.40 -16.23
CA PRO A 122 32.68 -20.20 -15.72
C PRO A 122 31.40 -20.50 -14.92
N VAL A 123 31.20 -19.83 -13.78
CA VAL A 123 29.95 -19.85 -13.03
C VAL A 123 28.97 -18.86 -13.69
N THR A 124 27.92 -19.35 -14.33
CA THR A 124 26.99 -18.52 -15.10
C THR A 124 25.60 -18.41 -14.51
N MET A 125 25.24 -19.31 -13.61
CA MET A 125 23.91 -19.34 -12.98
C MET A 125 24.01 -19.69 -11.49
N ILE A 126 23.18 -19.04 -10.70
CA ILE A 126 22.85 -19.43 -9.34
C ILE A 126 21.43 -19.99 -9.42
N TYR A 127 21.31 -21.28 -9.17
CA TYR A 127 20.05 -22.02 -9.32
C TYR A 127 19.05 -21.67 -8.21
N GLU A 128 17.83 -22.16 -8.35
CA GLU A 128 16.78 -21.94 -7.37
C GLU A 128 17.18 -22.47 -5.98
N PHE A 129 16.84 -21.71 -4.93
CA PHE A 129 17.17 -21.98 -3.53
C PHE A 129 18.67 -22.15 -3.22
N ALA A 130 19.57 -21.85 -4.14
CA ALA A 130 21.00 -22.21 -4.00
C ALA A 130 21.65 -21.66 -2.73
N PHE A 131 21.29 -20.47 -2.28
CA PHE A 131 21.75 -19.83 -1.04
C PHE A 131 20.59 -19.41 -0.13
N CYS A 132 19.45 -20.06 -0.22
CA CYS A 132 18.29 -19.78 0.63
C CYS A 132 18.60 -20.11 2.10
N GLY A 133 18.16 -19.23 3.03
CA GLY A 133 18.24 -19.47 4.47
C GLY A 133 19.64 -19.36 5.06
N LEU A 134 20.51 -18.50 4.52
CA LEU A 134 21.80 -18.17 5.14
C LEU A 134 21.59 -17.43 6.46
N GLU A 135 22.06 -18.00 7.57
CA GLU A 135 21.82 -17.48 8.92
C GLU A 135 22.89 -16.51 9.40
N LYS A 136 24.15 -16.64 8.92
CA LYS A 136 25.30 -15.87 9.42
C LYS A 136 25.81 -14.83 8.43
N THR A 137 25.42 -14.96 7.16
CA THR A 137 26.00 -14.17 6.07
C THR A 137 25.44 -12.75 6.05
N LYS A 138 26.34 -11.77 6.05
CA LYS A 138 26.04 -10.33 5.98
C LYS A 138 26.30 -9.74 4.60
N THR A 139 27.25 -10.33 3.87
CA THR A 139 27.68 -9.82 2.57
C THR A 139 27.84 -10.96 1.58
N ILE A 140 27.26 -10.80 0.38
CA ILE A 140 27.45 -11.73 -0.73
C ILE A 140 28.01 -10.96 -1.92
N ASN A 141 29.11 -11.48 -2.48
CA ASN A 141 29.74 -10.97 -3.69
C ASN A 141 29.47 -11.93 -4.85
N ILE A 142 28.64 -11.50 -5.79
CA ILE A 142 28.33 -12.26 -7.01
C ILE A 142 29.34 -11.86 -8.09
N PRO A 143 30.00 -12.82 -8.77
CA PRO A 143 30.99 -12.52 -9.80
C PRO A 143 30.37 -12.06 -11.12
N ASN A 144 31.14 -11.34 -11.93
CA ASN A 144 30.72 -10.83 -13.25
C ASN A 144 30.51 -11.93 -14.34
N SER A 145 30.63 -13.20 -13.97
CA SER A 145 30.32 -14.33 -14.87
C SER A 145 28.84 -14.75 -14.78
N VAL A 146 28.17 -14.46 -13.66
CA VAL A 146 26.76 -14.85 -13.42
C VAL A 146 25.83 -14.02 -14.30
N LYS A 147 24.92 -14.71 -14.99
CA LYS A 147 23.89 -14.16 -15.87
C LYS A 147 22.49 -14.28 -15.29
N VAL A 148 22.23 -15.36 -14.54
CA VAL A 148 20.91 -15.70 -14.00
C VAL A 148 20.99 -15.92 -12.49
N ILE A 149 20.05 -15.28 -11.77
CA ILE A 149 19.77 -15.53 -10.35
C ILE A 149 18.40 -16.18 -10.32
N GLY A 150 18.37 -17.46 -9.97
CA GLY A 150 17.17 -18.29 -9.98
C GLY A 150 16.18 -17.97 -8.86
N ALA A 151 15.04 -18.65 -8.90
CA ALA A 151 13.96 -18.44 -7.94
C ALA A 151 14.43 -18.71 -6.50
N GLU A 152 14.08 -17.82 -5.58
CA GLU A 152 14.42 -17.91 -4.15
C GLU A 152 15.92 -18.13 -3.85
N ALA A 153 16.81 -17.85 -4.82
CA ALA A 153 18.23 -18.16 -4.71
C ALA A 153 18.90 -17.54 -3.47
N PHE A 154 18.45 -16.39 -3.01
CA PHE A 154 18.92 -15.69 -1.81
C PHE A 154 17.75 -15.31 -0.88
N ALA A 155 16.68 -16.10 -0.86
CA ALA A 155 15.57 -15.83 0.02
C ALA A 155 15.90 -16.15 1.49
N TRP A 156 15.30 -15.41 2.42
CA TRP A 156 15.39 -15.66 3.87
C TRP A 156 16.81 -15.70 4.44
N CYS A 157 17.72 -14.90 3.87
CA CYS A 157 19.04 -14.72 4.45
C CYS A 157 18.95 -13.71 5.60
N GLU A 158 18.65 -14.19 6.82
CA GLU A 158 18.23 -13.40 8.00
C GLU A 158 19.17 -12.22 8.34
N ASN A 159 20.46 -12.36 8.06
CA ASN A 159 21.46 -11.36 8.40
C ASN A 159 22.05 -10.62 7.20
N LEU A 160 21.52 -10.85 5.98
CA LEU A 160 22.06 -10.24 4.75
C LEU A 160 21.84 -8.72 4.73
N GLN A 161 22.93 -7.98 4.75
CA GLN A 161 22.95 -6.51 4.74
C GLN A 161 23.33 -5.94 3.37
N THR A 162 24.17 -6.66 2.64
CA THR A 162 24.74 -6.20 1.37
C THR A 162 24.86 -7.34 0.39
N ILE A 163 24.33 -7.14 -0.79
CA ILE A 163 24.55 -8.01 -1.95
C ILE A 163 24.81 -7.15 -3.18
N ASN A 164 25.84 -7.49 -3.94
CA ASN A 164 26.17 -6.80 -5.18
C ASN A 164 25.70 -7.64 -6.37
N ILE A 165 24.78 -7.09 -7.16
CA ILE A 165 24.30 -7.68 -8.40
C ILE A 165 25.15 -7.12 -9.54
N PRO A 166 25.99 -7.94 -10.20
CA PRO A 166 26.88 -7.45 -11.24
C PRO A 166 26.16 -7.12 -12.55
N ASN A 167 26.80 -6.31 -13.40
CA ASN A 167 26.26 -5.92 -14.72
C ASN A 167 26.19 -7.06 -15.76
N SER A 168 26.56 -8.25 -15.40
CA SER A 168 26.40 -9.46 -16.22
C SER A 168 25.02 -10.11 -16.06
N VAL A 169 24.34 -9.85 -14.94
CA VAL A 169 23.02 -10.43 -14.64
C VAL A 169 21.96 -9.85 -15.55
N THR A 170 21.26 -10.72 -16.26
CA THR A 170 20.13 -10.38 -17.15
C THR A 170 18.78 -10.77 -16.57
N THR A 171 18.75 -11.80 -15.72
CA THR A 171 17.53 -12.36 -15.16
C THR A 171 17.65 -12.47 -13.63
N ILE A 172 16.63 -11.96 -12.94
CA ILE A 172 16.37 -12.17 -11.51
C ILE A 172 14.99 -12.79 -11.42
N ASP A 173 14.92 -14.02 -10.93
CA ASP A 173 13.69 -14.81 -10.96
C ASP A 173 12.79 -14.58 -9.73
N VAL A 174 11.71 -15.37 -9.65
CA VAL A 174 10.66 -15.25 -8.63
C VAL A 174 11.25 -15.31 -7.23
N ALA A 175 10.85 -14.37 -6.36
CA ALA A 175 11.23 -14.32 -4.95
C ALA A 175 12.74 -14.39 -4.66
N ALA A 176 13.60 -14.13 -5.66
CA ALA A 176 15.05 -14.35 -5.58
C ALA A 176 15.72 -13.74 -4.34
N PHE A 177 15.17 -12.65 -3.80
CA PHE A 177 15.64 -11.95 -2.61
C PHE A 177 14.53 -11.75 -1.57
N ALA A 178 13.56 -12.63 -1.49
CA ALA A 178 12.46 -12.53 -0.53
C ALA A 178 12.94 -12.62 0.93
N GLY A 179 12.30 -11.88 1.84
CA GLY A 179 12.47 -12.05 3.29
C GLY A 179 13.85 -11.69 3.86
N ASN A 180 14.59 -10.79 3.22
CA ASN A 180 15.90 -10.35 3.71
C ASN A 180 15.78 -9.12 4.61
N ASP A 181 15.38 -9.31 5.85
CA ASP A 181 15.05 -8.23 6.80
C ASP A 181 16.18 -7.26 7.13
N LYS A 182 17.42 -7.61 6.92
CA LYS A 182 18.55 -6.71 7.18
C LYS A 182 19.02 -5.94 5.95
N LEU A 183 18.45 -6.22 4.78
CA LEU A 183 18.78 -5.55 3.53
C LEU A 183 18.16 -4.14 3.50
N GLN A 184 18.99 -3.10 3.52
CA GLN A 184 18.53 -1.70 3.54
C GLN A 184 18.48 -1.04 2.17
N SER A 185 19.28 -1.53 1.24
CA SER A 185 19.34 -0.97 -0.11
C SER A 185 19.72 -2.01 -1.13
N ILE A 186 19.17 -1.87 -2.34
CA ILE A 186 19.51 -2.72 -3.48
C ILE A 186 19.61 -1.88 -4.76
N THR A 187 20.58 -2.22 -5.59
CA THR A 187 20.72 -1.67 -6.95
C THR A 187 20.61 -2.79 -7.95
N ILE A 188 19.57 -2.74 -8.77
CA ILE A 188 19.36 -3.68 -9.88
C ILE A 188 20.01 -3.05 -11.12
N PRO A 189 21.01 -3.70 -11.73
CA PRO A 189 21.74 -3.12 -12.85
C PRO A 189 20.89 -3.07 -14.13
N ASN A 190 21.24 -2.15 -15.04
CA ASN A 190 20.52 -1.98 -16.31
C ASN A 190 20.71 -3.17 -17.30
N SER A 191 21.50 -4.15 -16.96
CA SER A 191 21.58 -5.41 -17.70
C SER A 191 20.38 -6.33 -17.46
N VAL A 192 19.70 -6.17 -16.32
CA VAL A 192 18.51 -6.97 -15.97
C VAL A 192 17.35 -6.55 -16.88
N THR A 193 16.89 -7.49 -17.68
CA THR A 193 15.74 -7.35 -18.58
C THR A 193 14.53 -8.13 -18.08
N GLU A 194 14.77 -9.13 -17.24
CA GLU A 194 13.74 -10.00 -16.64
C GLU A 194 13.82 -9.90 -15.13
N LEU A 195 12.72 -9.43 -14.53
CA LEU A 195 12.53 -9.33 -13.09
C LEU A 195 11.31 -10.17 -12.73
N GLY A 196 11.50 -11.15 -11.86
CA GLY A 196 10.47 -12.08 -11.44
C GLY A 196 9.48 -11.48 -10.42
N ALA A 197 8.33 -12.12 -10.30
CA ALA A 197 7.33 -11.79 -9.29
C ALA A 197 7.91 -11.92 -7.87
N ALA A 198 7.44 -11.09 -6.95
CA ALA A 198 7.83 -11.13 -5.53
C ALA A 198 9.35 -11.05 -5.27
N ALA A 199 10.16 -10.63 -6.25
CA ALA A 199 11.63 -10.71 -6.18
C ALA A 199 12.23 -10.09 -4.90
N PHE A 200 11.56 -9.11 -4.31
CA PHE A 200 11.98 -8.42 -3.07
C PHE A 200 10.85 -8.37 -2.02
N ILE A 201 9.90 -9.30 -2.07
CA ILE A 201 8.80 -9.36 -1.10
C ILE A 201 9.34 -9.46 0.33
N LEU A 202 8.67 -8.81 1.31
CA LEU A 202 8.97 -8.88 2.75
C LEU A 202 10.40 -8.46 3.14
N ASN A 203 11.01 -7.56 2.40
CA ASN A 203 12.25 -6.90 2.84
C ASN A 203 11.89 -5.71 3.74
N GLU A 204 11.51 -5.96 4.99
CA GLU A 204 10.89 -4.95 5.88
C GLU A 204 11.76 -3.70 6.12
N ASN A 205 13.08 -3.84 6.13
CA ASN A 205 14.01 -2.73 6.33
C ASN A 205 14.55 -2.10 5.05
N LEU A 206 14.04 -2.51 3.86
CA LEU A 206 14.46 -1.95 2.58
C LEU A 206 13.96 -0.50 2.46
N THR A 207 14.90 0.45 2.39
CA THR A 207 14.59 1.89 2.33
C THR A 207 14.92 2.54 0.99
N SER A 208 15.76 1.88 0.18
CA SER A 208 16.28 2.42 -1.09
C SER A 208 16.41 1.33 -2.14
N VAL A 209 15.75 1.55 -3.28
CA VAL A 209 15.82 0.68 -4.46
C VAL A 209 16.21 1.50 -5.66
N THR A 210 17.16 1.00 -6.45
CA THR A 210 17.46 1.52 -7.79
C THR A 210 16.99 0.49 -8.80
N LEU A 211 15.98 0.84 -9.59
CA LEU A 211 15.43 0.00 -10.65
C LEU A 211 16.22 0.14 -11.96
N PRO A 212 16.32 -0.90 -12.78
CA PRO A 212 16.89 -0.84 -14.11
C PRO A 212 15.94 -0.09 -15.06
N ASN A 213 16.49 0.54 -16.09
CA ASN A 213 15.69 1.23 -17.12
C ASN A 213 15.32 0.31 -18.30
N THR A 214 15.44 -0.97 -18.14
CA THR A 214 15.22 -2.02 -19.15
C THR A 214 13.92 -2.79 -18.94
N ILE A 215 13.39 -2.81 -17.71
CA ILE A 215 12.13 -3.51 -17.41
C ILE A 215 10.92 -2.72 -17.93
N SER A 216 9.90 -3.43 -18.41
CA SER A 216 8.66 -2.86 -18.91
C SER A 216 7.51 -2.84 -17.90
N SER A 217 7.62 -3.62 -16.82
CA SER A 217 6.66 -3.62 -15.71
C SER A 217 7.36 -3.73 -14.36
N ILE A 218 6.64 -3.37 -13.29
CA ILE A 218 6.94 -3.79 -11.93
C ILE A 218 6.07 -5.02 -11.69
N PRO A 219 6.65 -6.22 -11.59
CA PRO A 219 5.89 -7.47 -11.52
C PRO A 219 5.05 -7.61 -10.24
N TYR A 220 4.21 -8.66 -10.22
CA TYR A 220 3.37 -9.05 -9.10
C TYR A 220 4.15 -9.07 -7.78
N ALA A 221 3.61 -8.41 -6.75
CA ALA A 221 4.11 -8.40 -5.37
C ALA A 221 5.61 -8.06 -5.20
N THR A 222 6.28 -7.47 -6.21
CA THR A 222 7.74 -7.28 -6.22
C THR A 222 8.28 -6.65 -4.94
N PHE A 223 7.58 -5.66 -4.37
CA PHE A 223 7.97 -4.96 -3.14
C PHE A 223 6.90 -5.05 -2.05
N ALA A 224 6.01 -6.03 -2.12
CA ALA A 224 5.00 -6.22 -1.09
C ALA A 224 5.65 -6.51 0.26
N GLY A 225 5.13 -5.88 1.34
CA GLY A 225 5.71 -6.01 2.68
C GLY A 225 7.02 -5.24 2.92
N CYS A 226 7.48 -4.42 1.97
CA CYS A 226 8.62 -3.52 2.19
C CYS A 226 8.20 -2.29 3.02
N VAL A 227 7.83 -2.49 4.28
CA VAL A 227 7.21 -1.46 5.15
C VAL A 227 8.07 -0.22 5.40
N SER A 228 9.39 -0.32 5.22
CA SER A 228 10.31 0.81 5.34
C SER A 228 10.52 1.56 4.02
N LEU A 229 10.01 1.06 2.88
CA LEU A 229 10.17 1.70 1.58
C LEU A 229 9.20 2.87 1.45
N LYS A 230 9.70 4.09 1.61
CA LYS A 230 8.91 5.33 1.62
C LYS A 230 8.92 6.06 0.29
N LYS A 231 9.74 5.63 -0.65
CA LYS A 231 9.87 6.22 -1.97
C LYS A 231 10.63 5.29 -2.91
N ILE A 232 10.26 5.33 -4.18
CA ILE A 232 10.93 4.62 -5.26
C ILE A 232 10.81 5.45 -6.54
N ASP A 233 11.87 5.48 -7.35
CA ASP A 233 11.86 6.12 -8.66
C ASP A 233 11.54 5.06 -9.73
N ILE A 234 10.35 5.15 -10.34
CA ILE A 234 9.93 4.24 -11.41
C ILE A 234 10.51 4.73 -12.73
N PRO A 235 11.27 3.89 -13.47
CA PRO A 235 11.84 4.26 -14.76
C PRO A 235 10.78 4.52 -15.83
N SER A 236 11.09 5.37 -16.81
CA SER A 236 10.18 5.67 -17.93
C SER A 236 9.98 4.50 -18.92
N SER A 237 10.72 3.42 -18.79
CA SER A 237 10.50 2.15 -19.49
C SER A 237 9.25 1.42 -19.02
N VAL A 238 8.88 1.60 -17.75
CA VAL A 238 7.77 0.90 -17.11
C VAL A 238 6.43 1.37 -17.68
N LYS A 239 5.61 0.42 -18.13
CA LYS A 239 4.26 0.61 -18.68
C LYS A 239 3.17 0.08 -17.74
N ALA A 240 3.48 -0.91 -16.93
CA ALA A 240 2.54 -1.53 -16.00
C ALA A 240 3.13 -1.61 -14.57
N ILE A 241 2.29 -1.39 -13.59
CA ILE A 241 2.53 -1.74 -12.19
C ILE A 241 1.54 -2.86 -11.91
N GLU A 242 2.05 -4.07 -11.71
CA GLU A 242 1.22 -5.27 -11.64
C GLU A 242 0.58 -5.44 -10.26
N LYS A 243 -0.28 -6.45 -10.12
CA LYS A 243 -1.04 -6.74 -8.89
C LYS A 243 -0.13 -6.73 -7.65
N GLU A 244 -0.56 -6.06 -6.59
CA GLU A 244 0.10 -6.02 -5.26
C GLU A 244 1.56 -5.54 -5.24
N ALA A 245 2.07 -4.99 -6.34
CA ALA A 245 3.50 -4.66 -6.51
C ALA A 245 4.08 -3.81 -5.37
N PHE A 246 3.27 -3.02 -4.69
CA PHE A 246 3.63 -2.14 -3.59
C PHE A 246 2.71 -2.28 -2.37
N SER A 247 2.02 -3.40 -2.22
CA SER A 247 1.20 -3.67 -1.04
C SER A 247 2.04 -3.60 0.24
N MET A 248 1.45 -3.10 1.34
CA MET A 248 2.10 -2.98 2.65
C MET A 248 3.43 -2.21 2.64
N THR A 249 3.58 -1.22 1.76
CA THR A 249 4.77 -0.35 1.75
C THR A 249 4.59 0.88 2.63
N GLY A 250 5.72 1.52 2.98
CA GLY A 250 5.76 2.70 3.85
C GLY A 250 5.52 4.03 3.15
N PHE A 251 4.94 4.06 1.96
CA PHE A 251 4.68 5.30 1.23
C PHE A 251 3.72 6.22 1.98
N THR A 252 4.01 7.52 1.95
CA THR A 252 3.06 8.56 2.36
C THR A 252 2.44 9.25 1.15
N GLU A 253 3.16 9.30 0.05
CA GLU A 253 2.71 9.77 -1.24
C GLU A 253 3.36 8.93 -2.35
N PHE A 254 2.66 8.77 -3.47
CA PHE A 254 3.17 8.07 -4.64
C PHE A 254 2.82 8.82 -5.92
N ILE A 255 3.79 8.90 -6.84
CA ILE A 255 3.59 9.53 -8.15
C ILE A 255 3.78 8.46 -9.21
N VAL A 256 2.70 8.12 -9.88
CA VAL A 256 2.72 7.23 -11.05
C VAL A 256 3.31 8.02 -12.22
N PRO A 257 4.38 7.53 -12.88
CA PRO A 257 4.98 8.25 -14.00
C PRO A 257 4.09 8.24 -15.25
N ASP A 258 4.27 9.25 -16.11
CA ASP A 258 3.54 9.39 -17.40
C ASP A 258 3.76 8.23 -18.37
N SER A 259 4.74 7.37 -18.12
CA SER A 259 5.00 6.17 -18.92
C SER A 259 4.04 5.02 -18.64
N VAL A 260 3.42 5.01 -17.46
CA VAL A 260 2.54 3.93 -16.98
C VAL A 260 1.15 4.08 -17.61
N THR A 261 0.62 2.97 -18.10
CA THR A 261 -0.71 2.88 -18.71
C THR A 261 -1.66 2.00 -17.90
N THR A 262 -1.09 1.09 -17.09
CA THR A 262 -1.87 0.09 -16.32
C THR A 262 -1.41 0.03 -14.88
N ILE A 263 -2.37 0.06 -13.96
CA ILE A 263 -2.20 -0.20 -12.53
C ILE A 263 -3.02 -1.43 -12.19
N GLY A 264 -2.40 -2.46 -11.64
CA GLY A 264 -3.02 -3.74 -11.30
C GLY A 264 -3.96 -3.67 -10.08
N TYR A 265 -4.48 -4.83 -9.71
CA TYR A 265 -5.32 -5.03 -8.53
C TYR A 265 -4.49 -4.86 -7.24
N GLN A 266 -5.02 -4.23 -6.20
CA GLN A 266 -4.41 -4.07 -4.86
C GLN A 266 -2.98 -3.51 -4.84
N VAL A 267 -2.56 -2.73 -5.83
CA VAL A 267 -1.16 -2.25 -5.95
C VAL A 267 -0.65 -1.56 -4.70
N PHE A 268 -1.49 -0.84 -3.99
CA PHE A 268 -1.14 -0.11 -2.75
C PHE A 268 -1.96 -0.59 -1.55
N SER A 269 -2.50 -1.83 -1.57
CA SER A 269 -3.25 -2.32 -0.41
C SER A 269 -2.42 -2.27 0.86
N ASP A 270 -3.08 -2.02 2.00
CA ASP A 270 -2.48 -1.96 3.33
C ASP A 270 -1.30 -0.96 3.49
N CYS A 271 -1.19 0.02 2.59
CA CYS A 271 -0.26 1.14 2.75
C CYS A 271 -0.81 2.13 3.78
N GLU A 272 -0.69 1.81 5.08
CA GLU A 272 -1.32 2.54 6.20
C GLU A 272 -1.00 4.05 6.24
N ASN A 273 0.15 4.45 5.71
CA ASN A 273 0.63 5.83 5.74
C ASN A 273 0.32 6.61 4.45
N LEU A 274 -0.22 5.96 3.42
CA LEU A 274 -0.46 6.56 2.12
C LEU A 274 -1.66 7.52 2.18
N VAL A 275 -1.44 8.78 1.78
CA VAL A 275 -2.48 9.82 1.79
C VAL A 275 -2.63 10.52 0.44
N LYS A 276 -1.67 10.34 -0.47
CA LYS A 276 -1.68 11.03 -1.76
C LYS A 276 -1.13 10.13 -2.86
N VAL A 277 -1.92 9.92 -3.91
CA VAL A 277 -1.45 9.25 -5.13
C VAL A 277 -1.75 10.12 -6.33
N THR A 278 -0.72 10.44 -7.11
CA THR A 278 -0.88 11.17 -8.37
C THR A 278 -0.90 10.17 -9.52
N ILE A 279 -2.00 10.14 -10.27
CA ILE A 279 -2.21 9.23 -11.40
C ILE A 279 -2.37 10.08 -12.67
N PRO A 280 -1.45 9.95 -13.63
CA PRO A 280 -1.49 10.71 -14.87
C PRO A 280 -2.59 10.20 -15.81
N LYS A 281 -2.96 10.99 -16.81
CA LYS A 281 -3.98 10.59 -17.80
C LYS A 281 -3.52 9.47 -18.74
N SER A 282 -2.23 9.16 -18.78
CA SER A 282 -1.69 8.01 -19.50
C SER A 282 -2.24 6.69 -18.98
N VAL A 283 -2.64 6.64 -17.70
CA VAL A 283 -3.24 5.46 -17.08
C VAL A 283 -4.66 5.30 -17.59
N THR A 284 -4.88 4.21 -18.33
CA THR A 284 -6.17 3.86 -18.93
C THR A 284 -6.84 2.65 -18.27
N THR A 285 -6.10 1.94 -17.42
CA THR A 285 -6.59 0.77 -16.67
C THR A 285 -6.12 0.84 -15.23
N ILE A 286 -7.08 0.70 -14.30
CA ILE A 286 -6.82 0.62 -12.86
C ILE A 286 -7.62 -0.56 -12.32
N GLY A 287 -6.94 -1.51 -11.70
CA GLY A 287 -7.53 -2.67 -11.05
C GLY A 287 -8.42 -2.28 -9.87
N LYS A 288 -9.21 -3.23 -9.38
CA LYS A 288 -10.05 -3.00 -8.20
C LYS A 288 -9.19 -2.88 -6.94
N ALA A 289 -9.74 -2.29 -5.88
CA ALA A 289 -9.21 -2.29 -4.52
C ALA A 289 -7.75 -1.80 -4.37
N ILE A 290 -7.27 -0.88 -5.25
CA ILE A 290 -5.87 -0.45 -5.20
C ILE A 290 -5.44 0.21 -3.89
N PHE A 291 -6.38 0.61 -3.02
CA PHE A 291 -6.15 1.21 -1.70
C PHE A 291 -6.87 0.44 -0.58
N GLU A 292 -7.17 -0.83 -0.77
CA GLU A 292 -7.75 -1.66 0.28
C GLU A 292 -6.83 -1.65 1.51
N GLY A 293 -7.40 -1.52 2.72
CA GLY A 293 -6.60 -1.44 3.96
C GLY A 293 -5.80 -0.16 4.18
N CYS A 294 -5.79 0.78 3.22
CA CYS A 294 -5.17 2.09 3.40
C CYS A 294 -6.00 3.00 4.33
N SER A 295 -5.42 4.16 4.68
CA SER A 295 -6.15 5.22 5.38
C SER A 295 -7.32 5.75 4.54
N ASP A 296 -8.46 6.05 5.18
CA ASP A 296 -9.59 6.76 4.54
C ASP A 296 -9.22 8.17 4.01
N ASP A 297 -8.04 8.67 4.37
CA ASP A 297 -7.54 9.99 3.95
C ASP A 297 -6.86 9.96 2.57
N VAL A 298 -6.77 8.80 1.90
CA VAL A 298 -6.15 8.69 0.57
C VAL A 298 -6.91 9.56 -0.42
N THR A 299 -6.17 10.41 -1.12
CA THR A 299 -6.69 11.29 -2.17
C THR A 299 -5.97 11.00 -3.49
N ILE A 300 -6.73 10.75 -4.55
CA ILE A 300 -6.21 10.66 -5.90
C ILE A 300 -6.08 12.05 -6.51
N TYR A 301 -4.92 12.35 -7.05
CA TYR A 301 -4.64 13.56 -7.83
C TYR A 301 -4.49 13.16 -9.30
N GLY A 302 -5.25 13.79 -10.20
CA GLY A 302 -5.23 13.45 -11.62
C GLY A 302 -5.86 14.55 -12.49
N GLU A 303 -5.72 14.44 -13.80
CA GLU A 303 -6.36 15.37 -14.72
C GLU A 303 -7.88 15.18 -14.72
N LYS A 304 -8.62 16.29 -14.82
CA LYS A 304 -10.08 16.23 -14.99
C LYS A 304 -10.44 15.47 -16.27
N GLY A 305 -11.42 14.58 -16.20
CA GLY A 305 -11.82 13.70 -17.30
C GLY A 305 -10.92 12.48 -17.51
N SER A 306 -9.92 12.27 -16.64
CA SER A 306 -9.05 11.10 -16.71
C SER A 306 -9.74 9.81 -16.20
N TYR A 307 -9.13 8.67 -16.50
CA TYR A 307 -9.58 7.40 -15.94
C TYR A 307 -9.44 7.38 -14.39
N ALA A 308 -8.44 8.08 -13.85
CA ALA A 308 -8.23 8.26 -12.41
C ALA A 308 -9.43 8.94 -11.73
N GLU A 309 -10.01 9.99 -12.35
CA GLU A 309 -11.23 10.64 -11.84
C GLU A 309 -12.42 9.67 -11.89
N THR A 310 -12.57 8.93 -12.99
CA THR A 310 -13.62 7.92 -13.14
C THR A 310 -13.53 6.83 -12.07
N TYR A 311 -12.30 6.34 -11.83
CA TYR A 311 -12.02 5.36 -10.78
C TYR A 311 -12.34 5.91 -9.39
N ALA A 312 -11.83 7.09 -9.06
CA ALA A 312 -12.08 7.75 -7.77
C ALA A 312 -13.57 7.90 -7.48
N ASN A 313 -14.34 8.40 -8.45
CA ASN A 313 -15.79 8.57 -8.33
C ASN A 313 -16.52 7.23 -8.16
N ARG A 314 -16.09 6.19 -8.90
CA ARG A 314 -16.69 4.85 -8.82
C ARG A 314 -16.53 4.21 -7.45
N PHE A 315 -15.38 4.40 -6.81
CA PHE A 315 -15.04 3.76 -5.54
C PHE A 315 -15.15 4.70 -4.32
N GLY A 316 -15.64 5.94 -4.52
CA GLY A 316 -15.85 6.90 -3.43
C GLY A 316 -14.56 7.44 -2.82
N ILE A 317 -13.46 7.41 -3.58
CA ILE A 317 -12.16 7.91 -3.15
C ILE A 317 -12.10 9.42 -3.43
N PRO A 318 -11.61 10.27 -2.50
CA PRO A 318 -11.42 11.69 -2.73
C PRO A 318 -10.57 11.92 -3.99
N PHE A 319 -11.07 12.78 -4.90
CA PHE A 319 -10.34 13.15 -6.12
C PHE A 319 -10.03 14.64 -6.13
N LYS A 320 -8.81 14.99 -6.48
CA LYS A 320 -8.37 16.36 -6.67
C LYS A 320 -7.83 16.55 -8.08
N ALA A 321 -8.54 17.35 -8.86
CA ALA A 321 -8.13 17.64 -10.24
C ALA A 321 -6.81 18.42 -10.25
N ILE A 322 -5.87 17.96 -11.08
CA ILE A 322 -4.69 18.71 -11.50
C ILE A 322 -4.92 19.17 -12.94
N SER A 323 -4.64 20.42 -13.25
CA SER A 323 -4.87 20.95 -14.59
C SER A 323 -3.82 20.41 -15.57
N SER A 324 -4.29 19.85 -16.71
CA SER A 324 -3.40 19.44 -17.79
C SER A 324 -2.67 20.67 -18.38
N GLY A 325 -1.37 20.70 -18.21
CA GLY A 325 -0.50 21.73 -18.83
C GLY A 325 -0.50 23.10 -18.15
N GLN A 326 -1.36 23.35 -17.17
CA GLN A 326 -1.25 24.45 -16.21
C GLN A 326 -1.22 23.85 -14.81
N GLU A 327 -0.02 23.77 -14.27
CA GLU A 327 0.17 23.52 -12.85
C GLU A 327 -0.56 24.60 -12.08
N ASP A 328 -1.27 24.19 -11.00
CA ASP A 328 -1.83 25.19 -10.09
C ASP A 328 -0.66 26.10 -9.66
N PRO A 329 -0.73 27.41 -9.92
CA PRO A 329 0.33 28.32 -9.51
C PRO A 329 0.68 28.22 -8.02
N SER A 330 -0.23 27.66 -7.20
CA SER A 330 -0.03 27.39 -5.79
C SER A 330 0.87 26.17 -5.51
N ASP A 331 1.04 25.26 -6.45
CA ASP A 331 1.88 24.05 -6.30
C ASP A 331 3.30 24.25 -6.87
N ILE A 332 3.53 25.31 -7.65
CA ILE A 332 4.87 25.64 -8.16
C ILE A 332 5.72 26.20 -7.03
N LEU A 333 6.62 25.37 -6.54
CA LEU A 333 7.61 25.84 -5.58
C LEU A 333 8.65 26.70 -6.31
N THR A 334 8.79 27.95 -5.89
CA THR A 334 9.87 28.78 -6.39
C THR A 334 11.12 28.62 -5.51
N GLY A 335 12.28 28.85 -6.07
CA GLY A 335 13.53 28.80 -5.33
C GLY A 335 14.64 29.56 -6.04
N LYS A 336 15.83 29.52 -5.42
CA LYS A 336 17.07 30.03 -6.01
C LYS A 336 18.16 28.98 -5.90
N THR A 337 18.99 28.88 -6.93
CA THR A 337 20.19 28.05 -6.89
C THR A 337 21.19 28.61 -5.89
N THR A 338 21.79 27.73 -5.10
CA THR A 338 22.84 28.10 -4.11
C THR A 338 24.22 28.15 -4.72
N GLU A 339 24.39 27.47 -5.87
CA GLU A 339 25.63 27.41 -6.64
C GLU A 339 25.30 27.35 -8.14
N GLN A 340 26.35 27.38 -8.99
CA GLN A 340 26.18 27.11 -10.42
C GLN A 340 25.71 25.65 -10.59
N LEU A 341 24.64 25.44 -11.38
CA LEU A 341 23.94 24.16 -11.42
C LEU A 341 23.63 23.72 -12.85
N ASN A 342 24.04 22.51 -13.20
CA ASN A 342 23.70 21.92 -14.50
C ASN A 342 22.23 21.52 -14.55
N VAL A 343 21.55 21.88 -15.65
CA VAL A 343 20.23 21.40 -16.01
C VAL A 343 20.39 20.23 -16.97
N ARG A 344 19.71 19.12 -16.71
CA ARG A 344 19.85 17.86 -17.45
C ARG A 344 18.50 17.39 -18.01
N LYS A 345 18.53 16.50 -19.02
CA LYS A 345 17.34 15.90 -19.63
C LYS A 345 16.60 14.91 -18.72
N GLY A 346 17.24 14.44 -17.63
CA GLY A 346 16.66 13.50 -16.67
C GLY A 346 17.28 13.62 -15.28
N PRO A 347 16.71 12.93 -14.28
CA PRO A 347 17.06 13.08 -12.87
C PRO A 347 18.31 12.27 -12.48
N GLY A 348 19.46 12.61 -13.05
CA GLY A 348 20.73 11.96 -12.76
C GLY A 348 21.89 12.56 -13.51
N THR A 349 23.11 12.37 -13.00
CA THR A 349 24.34 12.91 -13.62
C THR A 349 24.66 12.28 -14.98
N LYS A 350 24.16 11.08 -15.24
CA LYS A 350 24.30 10.37 -16.53
C LYS A 350 23.48 10.97 -17.68
N TYR A 351 22.45 11.75 -17.37
CA TYR A 351 21.62 12.37 -18.39
C TYR A 351 22.32 13.56 -19.05
N ALA A 352 22.09 13.75 -20.35
CA ALA A 352 22.68 14.82 -21.14
C ALA A 352 22.38 16.20 -20.52
N LYS A 353 23.39 17.07 -20.52
CA LYS A 353 23.27 18.46 -20.09
C LYS A 353 22.46 19.26 -21.11
N MET A 354 21.45 19.99 -20.64
CA MET A 354 20.65 20.93 -21.44
C MET A 354 21.16 22.37 -21.33
N GLY A 355 21.86 22.68 -20.24
CA GLY A 355 22.39 24.00 -19.94
C GLY A 355 22.83 24.16 -18.51
N THR A 356 23.00 25.41 -18.10
CA THR A 356 23.50 25.76 -16.76
C THR A 356 22.66 26.89 -16.18
N LEU A 357 22.44 26.87 -14.87
CA LEU A 357 21.90 27.97 -14.09
C LEU A 357 23.03 28.56 -13.25
N SER A 358 23.15 29.88 -13.22
CA SER A 358 24.12 30.57 -12.36
C SER A 358 23.66 30.50 -10.89
N LYS A 359 24.59 30.73 -9.95
CA LYS A 359 24.26 30.92 -8.53
C LYS A 359 23.24 32.07 -8.37
N GLY A 360 22.21 31.85 -7.56
CA GLY A 360 21.13 32.80 -7.33
C GLY A 360 20.03 32.82 -8.41
N ALA A 361 20.15 32.00 -9.47
CA ALA A 361 19.13 31.91 -10.50
C ALA A 361 17.79 31.47 -9.89
N LYS A 362 16.71 32.16 -10.27
CA LYS A 362 15.35 31.74 -9.89
C LYS A 362 15.00 30.44 -10.61
N VAL A 363 14.38 29.52 -9.92
CA VAL A 363 13.87 28.25 -10.45
C VAL A 363 12.41 28.06 -10.05
N GLU A 364 11.62 27.56 -10.95
CA GLU A 364 10.26 27.06 -10.71
C GLU A 364 10.34 25.54 -10.64
N VAL A 365 10.16 25.02 -9.43
CA VAL A 365 10.23 23.57 -9.16
C VAL A 365 8.83 22.99 -9.28
N ILE A 366 8.68 22.13 -10.26
CA ILE A 366 7.45 21.46 -10.63
C ILE A 366 7.22 20.23 -9.75
N THR A 367 8.29 19.44 -9.58
CA THR A 367 8.22 18.20 -8.80
C THR A 367 9.56 17.98 -8.11
N LYS A 368 9.52 17.58 -6.85
CA LYS A 368 10.67 17.04 -6.12
C LYS A 368 10.66 15.53 -6.30
N LEU A 369 11.68 15.01 -6.95
CA LEU A 369 11.80 13.57 -7.11
C LEU A 369 12.43 12.94 -5.85
N PRO A 370 12.07 11.69 -5.54
CA PRO A 370 12.66 10.93 -4.44
C PRO A 370 14.18 10.82 -4.50
N SER A 371 14.75 10.75 -5.69
CA SER A 371 16.21 10.77 -5.95
C SER A 371 16.93 12.05 -5.49
N GLY A 372 16.18 13.03 -4.96
CA GLY A 372 16.74 14.35 -4.59
C GLY A 372 16.92 15.30 -5.78
N TRP A 373 16.52 14.91 -6.97
CA TRP A 373 16.45 15.78 -8.13
C TRP A 373 15.13 16.53 -8.17
N TYR A 374 15.15 17.76 -8.73
CA TYR A 374 13.94 18.55 -8.94
C TYR A 374 13.71 18.71 -10.44
N LYS A 375 12.48 18.43 -10.90
CA LYS A 375 11.99 18.81 -12.21
C LYS A 375 11.66 20.31 -12.17
N ILE A 376 12.21 21.07 -13.07
CA ILE A 376 12.06 22.53 -13.14
C ILE A 376 11.60 22.97 -14.52
N LYS A 377 10.92 24.15 -14.61
CA LYS A 377 10.76 24.85 -15.91
C LYS A 377 12.11 25.39 -16.37
N TYR A 378 12.44 25.14 -17.61
CA TYR A 378 13.70 25.59 -18.20
C TYR A 378 13.55 25.90 -19.69
N LYS A 379 13.67 27.18 -20.08
CA LYS A 379 13.62 27.64 -21.49
C LYS A 379 12.43 27.09 -22.28
N GLY A 380 11.21 27.20 -21.71
CA GLY A 380 9.97 26.77 -22.38
C GLY A 380 9.72 25.25 -22.38
N THR A 381 10.59 24.47 -21.73
CA THR A 381 10.45 23.02 -21.54
C THR A 381 10.76 22.66 -20.09
N TYR A 382 11.02 21.39 -19.81
CA TYR A 382 11.41 20.92 -18.49
C TYR A 382 12.85 20.41 -18.49
N GLY A 383 13.51 20.61 -17.36
CA GLY A 383 14.83 20.06 -17.09
C GLY A 383 14.94 19.58 -15.65
N TYR A 384 16.02 18.90 -15.33
CA TYR A 384 16.25 18.36 -14.00
C TYR A 384 17.51 18.94 -13.39
N VAL A 385 17.42 19.32 -12.10
CA VAL A 385 18.53 19.86 -11.31
C VAL A 385 18.64 19.14 -9.99
N LEU A 386 19.83 19.08 -9.43
CA LEU A 386 20.05 18.45 -8.12
C LEU A 386 19.52 19.35 -7.00
N GLY A 387 18.47 18.89 -6.32
CA GLY A 387 17.68 19.69 -5.37
C GLY A 387 18.46 20.22 -4.17
N LYS A 388 19.53 19.52 -3.72
CA LYS A 388 20.39 20.02 -2.62
C LYS A 388 21.03 21.38 -2.90
N TYR A 389 21.11 21.80 -4.16
CA TYR A 389 21.64 23.09 -4.59
C TYR A 389 20.54 24.10 -4.94
N VAL A 390 19.29 23.82 -4.56
CA VAL A 390 18.17 24.73 -4.71
C VAL A 390 17.62 25.09 -3.35
N LYS A 391 17.82 26.33 -2.93
CA LYS A 391 17.13 26.89 -1.76
C LYS A 391 15.73 27.29 -2.20
N LEU A 392 14.75 26.50 -1.83
CA LEU A 392 13.37 26.82 -2.11
C LEU A 392 12.97 28.07 -1.31
N ASN A 393 12.27 28.98 -1.97
CA ASN A 393 11.42 29.89 -1.26
C ASN A 393 10.33 28.98 -0.71
N THR A 394 10.34 28.67 0.58
CA THR A 394 9.11 28.20 1.20
C THR A 394 8.08 29.27 0.87
N PRO A 395 6.98 28.96 0.15
CA PRO A 395 5.83 29.82 0.28
C PRO A 395 5.51 29.70 1.78
N GLN A 396 5.68 30.77 2.52
CA GLN A 396 4.75 31.04 3.57
C GLN A 396 3.43 31.24 2.82
N GLN A 397 2.77 30.16 2.36
CA GLN A 397 1.34 30.19 2.34
C GLN A 397 1.01 30.38 3.80
N ASP A 398 0.62 31.60 4.15
CA ASP A 398 -0.16 31.85 5.32
C ASP A 398 -1.43 31.00 5.12
N GLU A 399 -1.35 29.72 5.54
CA GLU A 399 -2.54 28.87 5.56
C GLU A 399 -3.58 29.68 6.32
N LYS A 400 -4.72 29.91 5.69
CA LYS A 400 -5.79 30.72 6.27
C LYS A 400 -6.12 30.13 7.64
N VAL A 401 -6.05 30.95 8.67
CA VAL A 401 -6.51 30.55 10.00
C VAL A 401 -8.00 30.24 9.91
N ILE A 402 -8.36 28.98 10.09
CA ILE A 402 -9.75 28.51 10.02
C ILE A 402 -10.46 28.58 11.37
N ALA A 403 -9.70 28.62 12.46
CA ALA A 403 -10.22 28.77 13.82
C ALA A 403 -9.12 29.27 14.77
N THR A 404 -9.53 29.88 15.87
CA THR A 404 -8.64 30.17 17.01
C THR A 404 -9.16 29.47 18.26
N GLY A 405 -8.28 29.29 19.24
CA GLY A 405 -8.65 28.62 20.50
C GLY A 405 -7.58 28.83 21.58
N LYS A 406 -7.86 28.25 22.75
CA LYS A 406 -6.92 28.25 23.89
C LYS A 406 -6.68 26.82 24.37
N THR A 407 -5.46 26.53 24.75
CA THR A 407 -5.10 25.25 25.35
C THR A 407 -5.75 25.08 26.72
N THR A 408 -6.30 23.90 26.99
CA THR A 408 -6.96 23.58 28.29
C THR A 408 -5.98 23.02 29.33
N ALA A 409 -4.80 22.57 28.88
CA ALA A 409 -3.70 22.07 29.68
C ALA A 409 -2.37 22.44 29.03
N GLN A 410 -1.24 22.13 29.69
CA GLN A 410 0.06 22.19 29.02
C GLN A 410 0.07 21.18 27.87
N LEU A 411 0.43 21.62 26.67
CA LEU A 411 0.27 20.85 25.45
C LEU A 411 1.54 20.78 24.61
N ASN A 412 1.97 19.59 24.27
CA ASN A 412 3.13 19.41 23.42
C ASN A 412 2.79 19.75 21.96
N VAL A 413 3.67 20.51 21.32
CA VAL A 413 3.65 20.74 19.88
C VAL A 413 4.61 19.76 19.21
N ARG A 414 4.14 19.05 18.20
CA ARG A 414 4.89 17.99 17.52
C ARG A 414 5.08 18.24 16.03
N LYS A 415 6.01 17.50 15.40
CA LYS A 415 6.26 17.56 13.95
C LYS A 415 5.13 16.98 13.10
N GLY A 416 4.25 16.14 13.68
CA GLY A 416 3.15 15.49 12.99
C GLY A 416 1.99 15.18 13.94
N SER A 417 0.91 14.66 13.40
CA SER A 417 -0.39 14.55 14.02
C SER A 417 -0.58 13.33 14.92
N SER A 418 0.45 12.88 15.64
CA SER A 418 0.33 11.84 16.67
C SER A 418 1.39 11.97 17.77
N THR A 419 1.22 11.22 18.86
CA THR A 419 2.19 11.18 19.97
C THR A 419 3.52 10.54 19.58
N LYS A 420 3.57 9.77 18.50
CA LYS A 420 4.80 9.15 17.96
C LYS A 420 5.76 10.17 17.34
N TYR A 421 5.28 11.33 16.88
CA TYR A 421 6.14 12.35 16.27
C TYR A 421 6.94 13.13 17.29
N ALA A 422 8.15 13.55 16.89
CA ALA A 422 9.07 14.31 17.73
C ALA A 422 8.41 15.61 18.25
N LYS A 423 8.62 15.90 19.54
CA LYS A 423 8.24 17.16 20.17
C LYS A 423 9.11 18.28 19.64
N ILE A 424 8.51 19.38 19.16
CA ILE A 424 9.20 20.59 18.69
C ILE A 424 9.02 21.78 19.64
N GLY A 425 8.20 21.60 20.67
CA GLY A 425 7.97 22.57 21.71
C GLY A 425 6.74 22.24 22.56
N SER A 426 6.32 23.20 23.36
CA SER A 426 5.11 23.10 24.18
C SER A 426 4.41 24.45 24.31
N LEU A 427 3.12 24.39 24.59
CA LEU A 427 2.24 25.52 24.90
C LEU A 427 1.79 25.36 26.36
N SER A 428 1.78 26.45 27.11
CA SER A 428 1.23 26.48 28.47
C SER A 428 -0.31 26.40 28.44
N LYS A 429 -0.95 26.03 29.55
CA LYS A 429 -2.41 26.13 29.71
C LYS A 429 -2.87 27.58 29.45
N GLY A 430 -3.93 27.74 28.68
CA GLY A 430 -4.47 29.06 28.29
C GLY A 430 -3.78 29.72 27.09
N ALA A 431 -2.73 29.10 26.53
CA ALA A 431 -2.05 29.65 25.37
C ALA A 431 -3.00 29.73 24.16
N LYS A 432 -3.01 30.86 23.46
CA LYS A 432 -3.76 31.06 22.23
C LYS A 432 -3.13 30.23 21.10
N VAL A 433 -3.96 29.56 20.30
CA VAL A 433 -3.58 28.82 19.12
C VAL A 433 -4.34 29.28 17.89
N GLU A 434 -3.65 29.40 16.77
CA GLU A 434 -4.23 29.68 15.46
C GLU A 434 -4.22 28.38 14.65
N ILE A 435 -5.42 27.85 14.37
CA ILE A 435 -5.63 26.57 13.72
C ILE A 435 -5.78 26.80 12.23
N VAL A 436 -4.97 26.13 11.45
CA VAL A 436 -5.00 26.20 9.99
C VAL A 436 -5.60 24.94 9.35
N SER A 437 -5.63 23.83 10.10
CA SER A 437 -6.32 22.60 9.69
C SER A 437 -6.76 21.81 10.91
N LYS A 438 -7.97 21.21 10.84
CA LYS A 438 -8.46 20.20 11.78
C LYS A 438 -8.38 18.86 11.05
N LEU A 439 -7.62 17.91 11.61
CA LEU A 439 -7.40 16.61 10.99
C LEU A 439 -8.44 15.59 11.48
N SER A 440 -8.72 14.58 10.65
CA SER A 440 -9.67 13.52 10.94
C SER A 440 -9.35 12.73 12.21
N ASN A 441 -8.07 12.58 12.54
CA ASN A 441 -7.60 11.92 13.77
C ASN A 441 -7.68 12.77 15.05
N GLY A 442 -8.36 13.92 15.00
CA GLY A 442 -8.56 14.82 16.15
C GLY A 442 -7.36 15.71 16.49
N TRP A 443 -6.33 15.74 15.67
CA TRP A 443 -5.20 16.66 15.81
C TRP A 443 -5.45 17.94 15.02
N TYR A 444 -4.89 19.06 15.51
CA TYR A 444 -4.94 20.35 14.83
C TYR A 444 -3.53 20.74 14.35
N LYS A 445 -3.43 21.17 13.10
CA LYS A 445 -2.27 21.89 12.58
C LYS A 445 -2.40 23.35 12.98
N ILE A 446 -1.41 23.89 13.64
CA ILE A 446 -1.40 25.25 14.19
C ILE A 446 -0.22 26.05 13.68
N LYS A 447 -0.36 27.39 13.63
CA LYS A 447 0.81 28.28 13.49
C LYS A 447 1.64 28.20 14.76
N TYR A 448 2.95 27.96 14.65
CA TYR A 448 3.87 27.83 15.77
C TYR A 448 5.26 28.35 15.44
N LYS A 449 5.68 29.45 16.10
CA LYS A 449 7.03 30.06 15.94
C LYS A 449 7.45 30.28 14.49
N GLY A 450 6.59 30.93 13.67
CA GLY A 450 6.86 31.24 12.26
C GLY A 450 6.85 30.02 11.32
N THR A 451 6.35 28.86 11.78
CA THR A 451 6.16 27.64 11.03
C THR A 451 4.87 26.96 11.49
N TYR A 452 4.73 25.67 11.27
CA TYR A 452 3.58 24.89 11.71
C TYR A 452 3.99 23.78 12.67
N GLY A 453 3.08 23.42 13.58
CA GLY A 453 3.20 22.26 14.43
C GLY A 453 1.83 21.61 14.62
N TYR A 454 1.82 20.43 15.22
CA TYR A 454 0.62 19.67 15.47
C TYR A 454 0.38 19.52 16.97
N VAL A 455 -0.89 19.72 17.36
CA VAL A 455 -1.36 19.58 18.75
C VAL A 455 -2.61 18.71 18.79
N SER A 456 -2.81 17.99 19.88
CA SER A 456 -4.06 17.26 20.09
C SER A 456 -5.21 18.23 20.30
N GLY A 457 -6.24 18.15 19.45
CA GLY A 457 -7.43 18.98 19.51
C GLY A 457 -8.25 18.77 20.79
N ALA A 458 -8.13 17.60 21.45
CA ALA A 458 -8.78 17.30 22.73
C ALA A 458 -8.39 18.29 23.87
N TYR A 459 -7.23 18.95 23.72
CA TYR A 459 -6.73 19.92 24.69
C TYR A 459 -6.77 21.36 24.20
N VAL A 460 -7.61 21.65 23.18
CA VAL A 460 -7.82 23.00 22.65
C VAL A 460 -9.29 23.34 22.73
N LYS A 461 -9.62 24.36 23.53
CA LYS A 461 -10.96 24.98 23.54
C LYS A 461 -10.97 26.08 22.47
N LEU A 462 -11.82 25.95 21.47
CA LEU A 462 -11.95 26.95 20.41
C LEU A 462 -12.60 28.24 20.95
N ASP A 463 -12.13 29.41 20.46
CA ASP A 463 -12.60 30.72 20.91
C ASP A 463 -14.01 31.05 20.38
N SER A 464 -14.41 30.45 19.28
CA SER A 464 -15.76 30.46 18.76
C SER A 464 -16.00 29.21 17.91
N GLU A 465 -16.76 28.25 18.42
CA GLU A 465 -17.85 27.70 17.62
C GLU A 465 -19.06 28.54 17.95
N GLN A 466 -19.10 29.80 17.47
CA GLN A 466 -20.40 30.35 17.12
C GLN A 466 -20.73 29.76 15.75
N PRO A 467 -21.90 29.10 15.61
CA PRO A 467 -22.49 28.91 14.31
C PRO A 467 -22.59 30.32 13.69
N LYS A 468 -22.20 30.46 12.40
CA LYS A 468 -22.58 31.63 11.65
C LYS A 468 -24.08 31.84 11.89
N PRO A 469 -24.53 33.02 12.30
CA PRO A 469 -25.98 33.28 12.39
C PRO A 469 -26.53 33.11 10.97
N GLY A 470 -27.28 32.01 10.73
CA GLY A 470 -28.02 31.88 9.49
C GLY A 470 -28.08 30.49 8.83
N GLU A 471 -27.33 29.46 9.28
CA GLU A 471 -27.58 28.11 8.80
C GLU A 471 -27.60 27.15 10.00
N ASP A 472 -28.76 26.97 10.60
CA ASP A 472 -29.10 25.75 11.30
C ASP A 472 -28.94 24.60 10.29
N GLU A 473 -27.97 23.72 10.48
CA GLU A 473 -27.88 22.50 9.65
C GLU A 473 -29.25 21.83 9.70
N LYS A 474 -29.90 21.75 8.54
CA LYS A 474 -31.28 21.25 8.41
C LYS A 474 -31.32 19.83 8.98
N ILE A 475 -32.19 19.58 9.92
CA ILE A 475 -32.49 18.24 10.39
C ILE A 475 -33.03 17.47 9.19
N ILE A 476 -32.26 16.48 8.71
CA ILE A 476 -32.63 15.64 7.55
C ILE A 476 -33.46 14.43 7.96
N ALA A 477 -33.40 14.04 9.23
CA ALA A 477 -34.22 12.98 9.80
C ALA A 477 -34.23 13.05 11.34
N THR A 478 -35.29 12.51 11.95
CA THR A 478 -35.35 12.23 13.39
C THR A 478 -35.45 10.71 13.58
N GLY A 479 -35.12 10.22 14.78
CA GLY A 479 -35.21 8.81 15.09
C GLY A 479 -34.98 8.50 16.56
N LYS A 480 -34.93 7.23 16.93
CA LYS A 480 -34.67 6.74 18.29
C LYS A 480 -33.59 5.68 18.29
N THR A 481 -32.77 5.67 19.34
CA THR A 481 -31.79 4.63 19.58
C THR A 481 -32.45 3.27 19.87
N THR A 482 -31.90 2.19 19.33
CA THR A 482 -32.48 0.84 19.41
C THR A 482 -31.79 -0.06 20.45
N VAL A 483 -30.59 0.34 20.93
CA VAL A 483 -29.75 -0.44 21.86
C VAL A 483 -29.67 0.23 23.24
N SER A 484 -29.42 -0.56 24.28
CA SER A 484 -29.35 -0.09 25.68
C SER A 484 -28.23 0.92 25.93
N SER A 485 -27.18 0.89 25.13
CA SER A 485 -26.02 1.79 25.24
C SER A 485 -25.42 2.03 23.86
N LEU A 486 -25.55 3.26 23.35
CA LEU A 486 -24.98 3.70 22.09
C LEU A 486 -23.94 4.80 22.34
N ASN A 487 -22.69 4.53 22.01
CA ASN A 487 -21.65 5.55 22.15
C ASN A 487 -21.86 6.68 21.16
N VAL A 488 -21.79 7.92 21.65
CA VAL A 488 -21.65 9.13 20.84
C VAL A 488 -20.15 9.45 20.75
N ARG A 489 -19.66 9.67 19.54
CA ARG A 489 -18.24 9.88 19.29
C ARG A 489 -17.98 11.24 18.64
N SER A 490 -16.70 11.64 18.63
CA SER A 490 -16.27 12.91 18.04
C SER A 490 -16.13 12.87 16.52
N GLY A 491 -16.30 11.70 15.90
CA GLY A 491 -16.24 11.50 14.45
C GLY A 491 -16.92 10.19 14.02
N PRO A 492 -17.09 9.96 12.69
CA PRO A 492 -17.95 8.91 12.14
C PRO A 492 -17.25 7.52 12.06
N SER A 493 -16.58 7.07 13.13
CA SER A 493 -16.09 5.69 13.27
C SER A 493 -15.89 5.29 14.74
N SER A 494 -15.67 4.00 15.00
CA SER A 494 -15.36 3.48 16.33
C SER A 494 -14.02 3.95 16.91
N ASN A 495 -13.13 4.45 16.07
CA ASN A 495 -11.80 4.92 16.47
C ASN A 495 -11.80 6.34 17.09
N TYR A 496 -12.89 7.08 16.90
CA TYR A 496 -13.00 8.43 17.48
C TYR A 496 -13.33 8.41 18.96
N SER A 497 -12.89 9.45 19.67
CA SER A 497 -13.10 9.63 21.10
C SER A 497 -14.57 9.61 21.46
N LYS A 498 -14.90 8.92 22.57
CA LYS A 498 -16.26 8.89 23.12
C LYS A 498 -16.60 10.22 23.76
N LEU A 499 -17.70 10.85 23.32
CA LEU A 499 -18.28 12.07 23.88
C LEU A 499 -19.35 11.80 24.94
N GLY A 500 -19.97 10.61 24.87
CA GLY A 500 -21.01 10.20 25.81
C GLY A 500 -21.72 8.93 25.35
N ILE A 501 -22.86 8.66 25.97
CA ILE A 501 -23.70 7.49 25.71
C ILE A 501 -25.15 7.95 25.56
N LEU A 502 -25.88 7.32 24.63
CA LEU A 502 -27.34 7.39 24.52
C LEU A 502 -27.93 6.04 24.94
N THR A 503 -29.02 6.09 25.73
CA THR A 503 -29.78 4.91 26.15
C THR A 503 -30.84 4.56 25.10
N LYS A 504 -31.37 3.33 25.15
CA LYS A 504 -32.44 2.88 24.24
C LYS A 504 -33.65 3.80 24.30
N GLY A 505 -34.20 4.12 23.14
CA GLY A 505 -35.34 5.04 22.98
C GLY A 505 -34.99 6.51 22.99
N THR A 506 -33.72 6.89 23.21
CA THR A 506 -33.32 8.31 23.14
C THR A 506 -33.57 8.86 21.75
N LYS A 507 -34.31 9.99 21.66
CA LYS A 507 -34.56 10.71 20.41
C LYS A 507 -33.26 11.31 19.89
N VAL A 508 -32.99 11.16 18.59
CA VAL A 508 -31.85 11.74 17.88
C VAL A 508 -32.33 12.56 16.69
N GLU A 509 -31.66 13.67 16.44
CA GLU A 509 -31.85 14.55 15.30
C GLU A 509 -30.64 14.42 14.38
N VAL A 510 -30.84 13.80 13.21
CA VAL A 510 -29.80 13.54 12.22
C VAL A 510 -29.68 14.72 11.29
N VAL A 511 -28.48 15.27 11.15
CA VAL A 511 -28.17 16.39 10.27
C VAL A 511 -27.37 15.95 9.06
N GLU A 512 -26.66 14.80 9.15
CA GLU A 512 -25.88 14.24 8.04
C GLU A 512 -25.82 12.71 8.14
N ARG A 513 -25.78 12.03 6.99
CA ARG A 513 -25.57 10.58 6.89
C ARG A 513 -24.29 10.31 6.11
N TYR A 514 -23.39 9.52 6.67
CA TYR A 514 -22.14 9.12 6.05
C TYR A 514 -22.29 7.81 5.28
N SER A 515 -21.54 7.63 4.20
CA SER A 515 -21.56 6.41 3.38
C SER A 515 -21.16 5.14 4.16
N ASN A 516 -20.32 5.28 5.19
CA ASN A 516 -19.93 4.19 6.10
C ASN A 516 -21.00 3.84 7.15
N GLY A 517 -22.22 4.36 7.03
CA GLY A 517 -23.36 4.02 7.91
C GLY A 517 -23.40 4.81 9.24
N TRP A 518 -22.53 5.80 9.43
CA TRP A 518 -22.59 6.67 10.59
C TRP A 518 -23.52 7.86 10.36
N TYR A 519 -24.10 8.39 11.44
CA TYR A 519 -24.94 9.58 11.44
C TYR A 519 -24.33 10.67 12.30
N LYS A 520 -24.26 11.89 11.78
CA LYS A 520 -24.03 13.10 12.57
C LYS A 520 -25.35 13.55 13.18
N ILE A 521 -25.37 13.72 14.47
CA ILE A 521 -26.58 14.07 15.25
C ILE A 521 -26.35 15.34 16.06
N LYS A 522 -27.42 16.09 16.34
CA LYS A 522 -27.36 17.14 17.37
C LYS A 522 -27.14 16.48 18.74
N TYR A 523 -26.14 16.92 19.49
CA TYR A 523 -25.77 16.37 20.77
C TYR A 523 -25.21 17.41 21.74
N LYS A 524 -25.92 17.67 22.86
CA LYS A 524 -25.51 18.61 23.94
C LYS A 524 -25.11 20.00 23.42
N GLY A 525 -25.93 20.61 22.56
CA GLY A 525 -25.68 21.96 22.01
C GLY A 525 -24.59 22.02 20.94
N SER A 526 -24.09 20.86 20.47
CA SER A 526 -23.13 20.69 19.39
C SER A 526 -23.51 19.47 18.56
N TYR A 527 -22.53 18.79 17.98
CA TYR A 527 -22.74 17.58 17.19
C TYR A 527 -21.95 16.40 17.77
N GLY A 528 -22.47 15.21 17.54
CA GLY A 528 -21.78 13.96 17.81
C GLY A 528 -22.11 12.94 16.73
N TYR A 529 -21.37 11.84 16.71
CA TYR A 529 -21.52 10.81 15.69
C TYR A 529 -21.93 9.49 16.35
N VAL A 530 -22.90 8.83 15.74
CA VAL A 530 -23.41 7.53 16.18
C VAL A 530 -23.49 6.57 15.02
N SER A 531 -23.31 5.29 15.29
CA SER A 531 -23.56 4.26 14.25
C SER A 531 -25.05 4.23 13.92
N GLY A 532 -25.39 4.45 12.65
CA GLY A 532 -26.76 4.45 12.15
C GLY A 532 -27.43 3.07 12.28
N ALA A 533 -26.66 1.99 12.39
CA ALA A 533 -27.17 0.63 12.62
C ALA A 533 -27.99 0.52 13.90
N TYR A 534 -27.77 1.45 14.86
CA TYR A 534 -28.45 1.46 16.16
C TYR A 534 -29.42 2.63 16.33
N VAL A 535 -29.85 3.23 15.20
CA VAL A 535 -30.84 4.32 15.18
C VAL A 535 -31.98 3.94 14.26
N SER A 536 -33.21 3.87 14.80
CA SER A 536 -34.44 3.76 14.02
C SER A 536 -34.96 5.14 13.69
N LEU A 537 -34.96 5.50 12.42
CA LEU A 537 -35.44 6.82 11.97
C LEU A 537 -36.96 6.89 11.94
N ASP A 538 -37.52 8.03 12.37
CA ASP A 538 -38.95 8.32 12.30
C ASP A 538 -39.35 8.47 10.82
N GLY A 539 -40.50 7.87 10.43
CA GLY A 539 -40.95 7.88 9.05
C GLY A 539 -40.36 6.78 8.15
N SER A 540 -39.36 6.04 8.64
CA SER A 540 -38.91 4.80 7.99
C SER A 540 -39.76 3.60 8.48
N LYS A 541 -41.06 3.61 8.27
CA LYS A 541 -41.76 2.38 7.91
C LYS A 541 -41.18 2.02 6.55
N GLY A 542 -40.13 1.16 6.54
CA GLY A 542 -39.41 0.82 5.33
C GLY A 542 -40.40 0.37 4.28
N GLU A 543 -40.67 1.25 3.33
CA GLU A 543 -41.44 0.89 2.16
C GLU A 543 -40.70 -0.25 1.50
N VAL A 544 -41.42 -1.34 1.22
CA VAL A 544 -40.83 -2.50 0.55
C VAL A 544 -40.61 -2.08 -0.91
N ILE A 545 -39.35 -1.87 -1.26
CA ILE A 545 -38.96 -1.45 -2.61
C ILE A 545 -38.91 -2.63 -3.60
N ALA A 546 -38.79 -3.84 -3.09
CA ALA A 546 -38.80 -5.07 -3.87
C ALA A 546 -39.09 -6.29 -2.97
N THR A 547 -39.53 -7.38 -3.59
CA THR A 547 -39.57 -8.69 -2.93
C THR A 547 -38.65 -9.66 -3.67
N GLY A 548 -38.17 -10.67 -2.97
CA GLY A 548 -37.31 -11.70 -3.54
C GLY A 548 -37.47 -13.04 -2.83
N LYS A 549 -36.87 -14.07 -3.38
CA LYS A 549 -36.73 -15.40 -2.75
C LYS A 549 -35.24 -15.74 -2.61
N THR A 550 -34.86 -16.30 -1.50
CA THR A 550 -33.49 -16.81 -1.29
C THR A 550 -33.23 -17.99 -2.23
N THR A 551 -32.08 -17.98 -2.90
CA THR A 551 -31.65 -19.05 -3.83
C THR A 551 -30.90 -20.16 -3.13
N ALA A 552 -30.34 -19.88 -1.93
CA ALA A 552 -29.65 -20.80 -1.05
C ALA A 552 -30.00 -20.52 0.42
N GLY A 553 -29.51 -21.34 1.35
CA GLY A 553 -29.53 -21.02 2.77
C GLY A 553 -28.67 -19.77 3.05
N LEU A 554 -29.23 -18.78 3.79
CA LEU A 554 -28.64 -17.46 3.84
C LEU A 554 -28.60 -16.90 5.26
N ASN A 555 -27.42 -16.47 5.70
CA ASN A 555 -27.28 -15.82 7.00
C ASN A 555 -27.84 -14.39 6.96
N VAL A 556 -28.64 -14.05 7.96
CA VAL A 556 -29.07 -12.67 8.22
C VAL A 556 -28.10 -12.06 9.20
N ARG A 557 -27.53 -10.90 8.88
CA ARG A 557 -26.51 -10.24 9.67
C ARG A 557 -26.97 -8.87 10.18
N SER A 558 -26.29 -8.37 11.20
CA SER A 558 -26.58 -7.05 11.81
C SER A 558 -26.10 -5.86 10.95
N GLY A 559 -25.36 -6.11 9.88
CA GLY A 559 -24.85 -5.11 8.94
C GLY A 559 -24.55 -5.73 7.59
N ALA A 560 -24.24 -4.91 6.61
CA ALA A 560 -24.06 -5.27 5.21
C ALA A 560 -22.64 -5.75 4.93
N GLY A 561 -22.31 -6.98 5.29
CA GLY A 561 -21.02 -7.62 5.06
C GLY A 561 -20.85 -8.89 5.89
N THR A 562 -19.92 -9.76 5.50
CA THR A 562 -19.67 -11.06 6.16
C THR A 562 -19.06 -10.90 7.56
N GLY A 563 -18.35 -9.82 7.83
CA GLY A 563 -17.78 -9.49 9.15
C GLY A 563 -18.81 -9.09 10.22
N TYR A 564 -20.06 -8.79 9.84
CA TYR A 564 -21.10 -8.44 10.82
C TYR A 564 -21.71 -9.67 11.49
N LYS A 565 -22.10 -9.49 12.76
CA LYS A 565 -22.69 -10.56 13.59
C LYS A 565 -23.91 -11.19 12.90
N LYS A 566 -23.96 -12.52 12.84
CA LYS A 566 -25.14 -13.29 12.45
C LYS A 566 -26.26 -13.08 13.47
N ILE A 567 -27.44 -12.65 12.99
CA ILE A 567 -28.64 -12.41 13.82
C ILE A 567 -29.80 -13.36 13.46
N GLY A 568 -29.62 -14.17 12.42
CA GLY A 568 -30.59 -15.17 12.00
C GLY A 568 -30.15 -15.92 10.74
N TYR A 569 -31.07 -16.77 10.24
CA TYR A 569 -30.85 -17.58 9.07
C TYR A 569 -32.16 -17.72 8.29
N LEU A 570 -32.06 -17.75 6.96
CA LEU A 570 -33.16 -17.98 6.04
C LEU A 570 -32.89 -19.24 5.21
N ASN A 571 -33.89 -20.13 5.11
CA ASN A 571 -33.78 -21.30 4.25
C ASN A 571 -33.88 -20.91 2.77
N LYS A 572 -33.40 -21.76 1.87
CA LYS A 572 -33.62 -21.62 0.42
C LYS A 572 -35.12 -21.50 0.14
N GLY A 573 -35.48 -20.58 -0.77
CA GLY A 573 -36.88 -20.33 -1.15
C GLY A 573 -37.65 -19.39 -0.21
N THR A 574 -37.05 -18.91 0.87
CA THR A 574 -37.69 -17.96 1.80
C THR A 574 -37.96 -16.63 1.10
N LYS A 575 -39.21 -16.14 1.17
CA LYS A 575 -39.59 -14.82 0.65
C LYS A 575 -39.00 -13.72 1.59
N VAL A 576 -38.40 -12.72 1.00
CA VAL A 576 -37.80 -11.57 1.71
C VAL A 576 -38.38 -10.26 1.19
N GLU A 577 -38.66 -9.33 2.09
CA GLU A 577 -39.11 -7.98 1.77
C GLU A 577 -37.89 -7.04 1.86
N ILE A 578 -37.45 -6.51 0.73
CA ILE A 578 -36.28 -5.66 0.59
C ILE A 578 -36.70 -4.20 0.76
N VAL A 579 -36.07 -3.51 1.69
CA VAL A 579 -36.32 -2.10 1.98
C VAL A 579 -35.21 -1.18 1.50
N THR A 580 -34.01 -1.75 1.19
CA THR A 580 -32.89 -1.00 0.60
C THR A 580 -31.97 -1.96 -0.13
N LYS A 581 -31.53 -1.62 -1.34
CA LYS A 581 -30.41 -2.24 -2.03
C LYS A 581 -29.18 -1.36 -1.81
N LEU A 582 -28.10 -1.94 -1.31
CA LEU A 582 -26.87 -1.23 -1.03
C LEU A 582 -25.89 -1.34 -2.21
N SER A 583 -25.00 -0.37 -2.35
CA SER A 583 -24.03 -0.33 -3.45
C SER A 583 -23.00 -1.48 -3.43
N ASN A 584 -22.80 -2.11 -2.27
CA ASN A 584 -21.94 -3.28 -2.09
C ASN A 584 -22.66 -4.61 -2.32
N GLY A 585 -23.80 -4.64 -3.01
CA GLY A 585 -24.55 -5.85 -3.33
C GLY A 585 -25.41 -6.42 -2.19
N TRP A 586 -25.36 -5.86 -0.99
CA TRP A 586 -26.17 -6.32 0.13
C TRP A 586 -27.57 -5.70 0.12
N TYR A 587 -28.56 -6.48 0.58
CA TYR A 587 -29.92 -6.01 0.75
C TYR A 587 -30.27 -5.88 2.23
N LYS A 588 -30.84 -4.74 2.61
CA LYS A 588 -31.53 -4.58 3.89
C LYS A 588 -32.93 -5.13 3.74
N ILE A 589 -33.31 -6.09 4.57
CA ILE A 589 -34.60 -6.78 4.54
C ILE A 589 -35.36 -6.60 5.86
N LYS A 590 -36.70 -6.74 5.83
CA LYS A 590 -37.47 -6.92 7.05
C LYS A 590 -37.16 -8.29 7.66
N PHE A 591 -36.84 -8.33 8.95
CA PHE A 591 -36.52 -9.56 9.67
C PHE A 591 -36.88 -9.44 11.15
N ASN A 592 -37.71 -10.38 11.67
CA ASN A 592 -38.12 -10.47 13.08
C ASN A 592 -38.55 -9.13 13.70
N SER A 593 -39.56 -8.48 13.12
CA SER A 593 -40.07 -7.16 13.56
C SER A 593 -39.05 -6.01 13.54
N SER A 594 -37.89 -6.22 12.91
CA SER A 594 -36.79 -5.28 12.72
C SER A 594 -36.23 -5.42 11.30
N TYR A 595 -34.94 -5.19 11.17
CA TYR A 595 -34.23 -5.32 9.90
C TYR A 595 -32.99 -6.18 10.07
N GLY A 596 -32.62 -6.87 8.99
CA GLY A 596 -31.36 -7.57 8.85
C GLY A 596 -30.74 -7.33 7.49
N TYR A 597 -29.53 -7.78 7.28
CA TYR A 597 -28.82 -7.65 6.03
C TYR A 597 -28.47 -9.04 5.48
N VAL A 598 -28.67 -9.19 4.16
CA VAL A 598 -28.38 -10.42 3.43
C VAL A 598 -27.63 -10.07 2.15
N SER A 599 -26.76 -10.97 1.66
CA SER A 599 -26.14 -10.79 0.34
C SER A 599 -27.22 -10.86 -0.75
N GLY A 600 -27.21 -9.88 -1.63
CA GLY A 600 -28.13 -9.80 -2.78
C GLY A 600 -27.90 -10.92 -3.81
N ASP A 601 -26.69 -11.49 -3.87
CA ASP A 601 -26.30 -12.57 -4.80
C ASP A 601 -27.15 -13.84 -4.58
N TYR A 602 -27.60 -14.04 -3.34
CA TYR A 602 -28.44 -15.18 -2.97
C TYR A 602 -29.93 -14.82 -2.87
N VAL A 603 -30.37 -13.72 -3.49
CA VAL A 603 -31.77 -13.30 -3.50
C VAL A 603 -32.24 -13.02 -4.93
N LYS A 604 -33.06 -13.93 -5.49
CA LYS A 604 -33.73 -13.71 -6.77
C LYS A 604 -34.96 -12.83 -6.56
N LEU A 605 -34.97 -11.66 -7.21
CA LEU A 605 -36.14 -10.76 -7.17
C LEU A 605 -37.36 -11.40 -7.85
N ILE A 606 -38.56 -11.11 -7.30
CA ILE A 606 -39.86 -11.62 -7.81
C ILE A 606 -40.88 -10.47 -7.88
#